data_7893231aa434cf8953f5451de6a25020
#
_entry.id   7893231aa434cf8953f5451de6a25020
#
_cell.length_a   1.000
_cell.length_b   1.000
_cell.length_c   1.000
_cell.angle_alpha   90.00
_cell.angle_beta   90.00
_cell.angle_gamma   90.00
#
_symmetry.space_group_name_H-M   'P 1'
#
loop_
_entity.id
_entity.type
_entity.pdbx_description
1 polymer ?
#
loop_
_entity_poly.entity_id
_entity_poly.type
_entity_poly.pdbx_seq_one_letter_code
_entity_poly.pdbx_strand_id
1 'polypeptide(L)'
;MADILHVFAREIMDSRGNPTVEAEVFLEDGAHGTAGVPSGASTGVHEAHELRDGGDRYQGKGVLKAVENVNEEIADELVGFEADDQRLIDQAMIALDGTENKSRLGANAILGVSIAAAKAAAQSAGLPLYRYIGGPNAHILPVPMMNILNGGAHADSGVDVQEFMIAPIGAETFSEALQVGAEVYHSLKSVIKDKGLSTGLGDEGGFAPSVDSTKAALDLIVEAVEKSGYKLGEDIALALDVASSEFYKEGKYHFEGGEHTAEEMTKVYAELIEQYPIVSIEDPLDEDDWAGYTTLIAEVGDKVQIVGDDLFATNPTRLQRGIDEKAANALLVKVNQIGTLSETFDAVDLAHRNGFRTMMSHRSGETEDTTIADLAVALGCGQIKTGAPARSERVAKYNQLIRIEQELADAAVYAGRSAFPRFQK
;
A
#
# COMPACT_ATOMS: atom_id res chain seq x y z
N MET A 1 7.77 -18.47 -24.90
CA MET A 1 8.49 -17.31 -24.40
C MET A 1 9.90 -17.76 -24.00
N ALA A 2 10.81 -16.89 -23.64
CA ALA A 2 12.17 -17.32 -23.30
C ALA A 2 12.26 -17.92 -21.89
N ASP A 3 13.18 -18.86 -21.71
CA ASP A 3 13.41 -19.51 -20.44
C ASP A 3 14.29 -18.64 -19.53
N ILE A 4 14.19 -18.85 -18.22
CA ILE A 4 15.04 -18.19 -17.22
C ILE A 4 16.47 -18.74 -17.36
N LEU A 5 17.39 -17.86 -17.73
CA LEU A 5 18.81 -18.16 -17.87
C LEU A 5 19.59 -18.00 -16.57
N HIS A 6 19.25 -16.95 -15.80
CA HIS A 6 19.94 -16.62 -14.56
C HIS A 6 19.06 -15.82 -13.61
N VAL A 7 19.21 -16.11 -12.31
CA VAL A 7 18.60 -15.36 -11.20
C VAL A 7 19.71 -14.87 -10.28
N PHE A 8 19.63 -13.60 -9.91
CA PHE A 8 20.64 -12.96 -9.07
C PHE A 8 20.00 -11.96 -8.11
N ALA A 9 20.55 -11.82 -6.92
CA ALA A 9 20.14 -10.79 -5.97
C ALA A 9 21.33 -10.10 -5.32
N ARG A 10 21.08 -8.89 -4.84
CA ARG A 10 22.00 -8.09 -4.04
C ARG A 10 21.27 -7.38 -2.90
N GLU A 11 22.04 -6.94 -1.93
CA GLU A 11 21.56 -6.04 -0.88
C GLU A 11 21.66 -4.60 -1.39
N ILE A 12 20.56 -3.84 -1.29
CA ILE A 12 20.48 -2.41 -1.56
C ILE A 12 19.94 -1.67 -0.33
N MET A 13 19.85 -0.35 -0.37
CA MET A 13 19.29 0.47 0.71
C MET A 13 17.86 0.89 0.42
N ASP A 14 16.99 0.80 1.42
CA ASP A 14 15.65 1.38 1.38
C ASP A 14 15.64 2.88 1.74
N SER A 15 14.48 3.52 1.64
CA SER A 15 14.28 4.95 1.91
C SER A 15 14.53 5.38 3.37
N ARG A 16 14.63 4.40 4.29
CA ARG A 16 14.97 4.62 5.70
C ARG A 16 16.44 4.38 6.01
N GLY A 17 17.24 4.01 4.99
CA GLY A 17 18.64 3.64 5.15
C GLY A 17 18.84 2.25 5.74
N ASN A 18 17.85 1.36 5.67
CA ASN A 18 17.97 -0.05 6.04
C ASN A 18 18.25 -0.90 4.80
N PRO A 19 18.98 -2.01 4.93
CA PRO A 19 19.17 -2.95 3.83
C PRO A 19 17.84 -3.59 3.39
N THR A 20 17.72 -3.84 2.08
CA THR A 20 16.65 -4.64 1.48
C THR A 20 17.18 -5.43 0.28
N VAL A 21 16.38 -6.36 -0.23
CA VAL A 21 16.72 -7.23 -1.36
C VAL A 21 16.38 -6.54 -2.67
N GLU A 22 17.31 -6.58 -3.64
CA GLU A 22 17.02 -6.35 -5.05
C GLU A 22 17.33 -7.64 -5.81
N ALA A 23 16.35 -8.16 -6.56
CA ALA A 23 16.51 -9.34 -7.38
C ALA A 23 16.48 -9.01 -8.88
N GLU A 24 17.20 -9.78 -9.67
CA GLU A 24 17.25 -9.71 -11.13
C GLU A 24 17.00 -11.09 -11.73
N VAL A 25 16.22 -11.15 -12.79
CA VAL A 25 15.97 -12.34 -13.59
C VAL A 25 16.34 -12.04 -15.03
N PHE A 26 17.19 -12.87 -15.63
CA PHE A 26 17.66 -12.78 -17.03
C PHE A 26 17.12 -13.94 -17.82
N LEU A 27 16.64 -13.67 -19.06
CA LEU A 27 16.09 -14.67 -19.97
C LEU A 27 17.05 -14.97 -21.11
N GLU A 28 16.86 -16.13 -21.77
CA GLU A 28 17.69 -16.58 -22.89
C GLU A 28 17.65 -15.64 -24.11
N ASP A 29 16.57 -14.89 -24.31
CA ASP A 29 16.43 -13.90 -25.39
C ASP A 29 17.07 -12.55 -25.08
N GLY A 30 17.68 -12.38 -23.91
CA GLY A 30 18.32 -11.17 -23.44
C GLY A 30 17.39 -10.21 -22.69
N ALA A 31 16.10 -10.53 -22.55
CA ALA A 31 15.21 -9.77 -21.68
C ALA A 31 15.60 -9.97 -20.21
N HIS A 32 15.36 -8.95 -19.40
CA HIS A 32 15.63 -9.02 -17.97
C HIS A 32 14.67 -8.15 -17.15
N GLY A 33 14.50 -8.48 -15.89
CA GLY A 33 13.70 -7.71 -14.96
C GLY A 33 14.44 -7.53 -13.64
N THR A 34 14.28 -6.36 -13.02
CA THR A 34 14.87 -6.01 -11.73
C THR A 34 13.78 -5.56 -10.78
N ALA A 35 13.82 -5.99 -9.53
CA ALA A 35 12.84 -5.64 -8.51
C ALA A 35 13.50 -5.35 -7.16
N GLY A 36 13.24 -4.16 -6.61
CA GLY A 36 13.57 -3.82 -5.23
C GLY A 36 12.40 -4.12 -4.29
N VAL A 37 12.64 -4.83 -3.20
CA VAL A 37 11.61 -5.27 -2.27
C VAL A 37 11.35 -4.20 -1.20
N PRO A 38 10.09 -3.79 -0.95
CA PRO A 38 9.75 -2.88 0.13
C PRO A 38 9.78 -3.57 1.50
N SER A 39 9.89 -2.76 2.58
CA SER A 39 9.94 -3.24 3.96
C SER A 39 9.09 -2.40 4.89
N GLY A 40 8.27 -3.00 5.74
CA GLY A 40 7.46 -2.30 6.74
C GLY A 40 8.25 -1.79 7.95
N ALA A 41 7.78 -0.71 8.59
CA ALA A 41 8.24 -0.29 9.92
C ALA A 41 7.47 -1.03 11.01
N SER A 42 6.15 -0.99 10.95
CA SER A 42 5.23 -1.87 11.67
C SER A 42 4.88 -3.05 10.77
N THR A 43 4.79 -4.24 11.33
CA THR A 43 4.40 -5.45 10.61
C THR A 43 3.32 -6.16 11.40
N GLY A 44 2.18 -6.45 10.77
CA GLY A 44 1.13 -7.27 11.36
C GLY A 44 1.64 -8.69 11.65
N VAL A 45 1.11 -9.32 12.69
CA VAL A 45 1.57 -10.66 13.11
C VAL A 45 1.28 -11.75 12.08
N HIS A 46 0.39 -11.48 11.13
CA HIS A 46 -0.05 -12.41 10.09
C HIS A 46 0.67 -12.23 8.74
N GLU A 47 1.63 -11.30 8.65
CA GLU A 47 2.43 -11.10 7.44
C GLU A 47 3.39 -12.26 7.16
N ALA A 48 3.71 -12.49 5.89
CA ALA A 48 4.80 -13.36 5.50
C ALA A 48 6.14 -12.84 6.06
N HIS A 49 7.04 -13.77 6.39
CA HIS A 49 8.24 -13.47 7.13
C HIS A 49 9.32 -12.78 6.27
N GLU A 50 9.66 -11.54 6.61
CA GLU A 50 10.84 -10.86 6.07
C GLU A 50 12.09 -11.42 6.74
N LEU A 51 12.97 -12.07 5.97
CA LEU A 51 14.19 -12.67 6.51
C LEU A 51 15.26 -11.60 6.73
N ARG A 52 15.68 -11.43 8.00
CA ARG A 52 16.76 -10.56 8.42
C ARG A 52 17.89 -11.38 9.02
N ASP A 53 19.15 -10.91 8.85
CA ASP A 53 20.36 -11.65 9.27
C ASP A 53 20.48 -11.78 10.79
N GLY A 54 19.98 -10.78 11.54
CA GLY A 54 20.27 -10.63 12.96
C GLY A 54 21.73 -10.16 13.19
N GLY A 55 22.19 -10.28 14.44
CA GLY A 55 23.56 -9.91 14.82
C GLY A 55 23.82 -8.39 14.78
N ASP A 56 25.07 -7.98 14.62
CA ASP A 56 25.48 -6.57 14.78
C ASP A 56 25.43 -5.75 13.48
N ARG A 57 25.55 -6.44 12.33
CA ARG A 57 25.57 -5.77 11.02
C ARG A 57 24.22 -5.11 10.76
N TYR A 58 24.25 -3.79 10.44
CA TYR A 58 23.05 -2.97 10.28
C TYR A 58 22.06 -3.11 11.47
N GLN A 59 22.58 -3.28 12.68
CA GLN A 59 21.76 -3.49 13.88
C GLN A 59 20.78 -4.67 13.77
N GLY A 60 21.24 -5.75 13.11
CA GLY A 60 20.44 -6.95 12.86
C GLY A 60 19.57 -6.92 11.61
N LYS A 61 19.51 -5.80 10.88
CA LYS A 61 18.62 -5.61 9.72
C LYS A 61 19.22 -6.01 8.37
N GLY A 62 20.45 -6.59 8.33
CA GLY A 62 21.05 -7.11 7.10
C GLY A 62 20.14 -8.15 6.41
N VAL A 63 20.33 -8.35 5.10
CA VAL A 63 19.52 -9.29 4.29
C VAL A 63 20.39 -10.24 3.46
N LEU A 64 21.65 -10.45 3.86
CA LEU A 64 22.57 -11.31 3.10
C LEU A 64 22.11 -12.77 3.05
N LYS A 65 21.43 -13.29 4.09
CA LYS A 65 20.84 -14.65 4.06
C LYS A 65 19.76 -14.76 2.99
N ALA A 66 18.88 -13.75 2.88
CA ALA A 66 17.87 -13.72 1.84
C ALA A 66 18.52 -13.63 0.44
N VAL A 67 19.55 -12.80 0.29
CA VAL A 67 20.35 -12.71 -0.96
C VAL A 67 21.01 -14.03 -1.31
N GLU A 68 21.62 -14.73 -0.36
CA GLU A 68 22.24 -16.05 -0.54
C GLU A 68 21.17 -17.08 -0.99
N ASN A 69 20.01 -17.10 -0.34
CA ASN A 69 18.90 -17.99 -0.72
C ASN A 69 18.44 -17.76 -2.18
N VAL A 70 18.45 -16.50 -2.66
CA VAL A 70 18.14 -16.22 -4.07
C VAL A 70 19.24 -16.72 -4.99
N ASN A 71 20.51 -16.42 -4.66
CA ASN A 71 21.66 -16.69 -5.53
C ASN A 71 22.02 -18.18 -5.61
N GLU A 72 21.58 -18.97 -4.65
CA GLU A 72 21.83 -20.41 -4.57
C GLU A 72 20.55 -21.21 -4.82
N GLU A 73 19.73 -21.44 -3.79
CA GLU A 73 18.59 -22.38 -3.87
C GLU A 73 17.51 -21.95 -4.87
N ILE A 74 17.09 -20.69 -4.87
CA ILE A 74 16.04 -20.21 -5.78
C ILE A 74 16.54 -20.16 -7.23
N ALA A 75 17.79 -19.74 -7.44
CA ALA A 75 18.39 -19.72 -8.78
C ALA A 75 18.50 -21.15 -9.35
N ASP A 76 18.98 -22.11 -8.56
CA ASP A 76 19.11 -23.52 -8.98
C ASP A 76 17.75 -24.14 -9.32
N GLU A 77 16.69 -23.78 -8.60
CA GLU A 77 15.32 -24.28 -8.84
C GLU A 77 14.69 -23.73 -10.12
N LEU A 78 14.90 -22.41 -10.41
CA LEU A 78 14.14 -21.71 -11.44
C LEU A 78 14.82 -21.64 -12.81
N VAL A 79 16.13 -21.89 -12.91
CA VAL A 79 16.82 -21.90 -14.22
C VAL A 79 16.21 -22.95 -15.14
N GLY A 80 15.80 -22.53 -16.34
CA GLY A 80 15.11 -23.36 -17.33
C GLY A 80 13.57 -23.35 -17.24
N PHE A 81 12.98 -22.58 -16.30
CA PHE A 81 11.53 -22.36 -16.30
C PHE A 81 11.13 -21.36 -17.38
N GLU A 82 9.98 -21.56 -18.01
CA GLU A 82 9.38 -20.58 -18.90
C GLU A 82 8.97 -19.33 -18.10
N ALA A 83 9.50 -18.16 -18.48
CA ALA A 83 9.35 -16.93 -17.70
C ALA A 83 7.91 -16.37 -17.64
N ASP A 84 7.04 -16.77 -18.57
CA ASP A 84 5.64 -16.37 -18.61
C ASP A 84 4.69 -17.24 -17.76
N ASP A 85 5.20 -18.33 -17.19
CA ASP A 85 4.41 -19.13 -16.25
C ASP A 85 4.63 -18.62 -14.81
N GLN A 86 4.15 -17.41 -14.53
CA GLN A 86 4.26 -16.75 -13.23
C GLN A 86 3.78 -17.65 -12.08
N ARG A 87 2.68 -18.36 -12.29
CA ARG A 87 2.11 -19.21 -11.23
C ARG A 87 2.98 -20.41 -10.91
N LEU A 88 3.60 -21.01 -11.91
CA LEU A 88 4.53 -22.11 -11.70
C LEU A 88 5.80 -21.65 -10.99
N ILE A 89 6.36 -20.50 -11.39
CA ILE A 89 7.52 -19.87 -10.75
C ILE A 89 7.24 -19.61 -9.26
N ASP A 90 6.12 -18.97 -8.94
CA ASP A 90 5.76 -18.64 -7.56
C ASP A 90 5.48 -19.90 -6.73
N GLN A 91 4.78 -20.89 -7.31
CA GLN A 91 4.52 -22.18 -6.64
C GLN A 91 5.79 -22.98 -6.37
N ALA A 92 6.76 -22.96 -7.30
CA ALA A 92 8.05 -23.62 -7.09
C ALA A 92 8.80 -23.01 -5.91
N MET A 93 8.84 -21.68 -5.81
CA MET A 93 9.49 -20.99 -4.68
C MET A 93 8.76 -21.24 -3.35
N ILE A 94 7.43 -21.25 -3.33
CA ILE A 94 6.63 -21.57 -2.15
C ILE A 94 6.89 -23.00 -1.70
N ALA A 95 6.90 -23.96 -2.63
CA ALA A 95 7.18 -25.36 -2.35
C ALA A 95 8.62 -25.58 -1.86
N LEU A 96 9.58 -24.85 -2.45
CA LEU A 96 10.98 -24.86 -2.03
C LEU A 96 11.14 -24.34 -0.60
N ASP A 97 10.46 -23.24 -0.23
CA ASP A 97 10.44 -22.72 1.14
C ASP A 97 9.82 -23.74 2.11
N GLY A 98 8.69 -24.30 1.80
CA GLY A 98 8.02 -25.36 2.54
C GLY A 98 7.45 -24.93 3.91
N THR A 99 7.45 -23.64 4.25
CA THR A 99 6.85 -23.11 5.48
C THR A 99 5.59 -22.29 5.15
N GLU A 100 4.67 -22.19 6.11
CA GLU A 100 3.38 -21.50 5.92
C GLU A 100 3.56 -20.01 5.59
N ASN A 101 4.54 -19.35 6.22
CA ASN A 101 4.77 -17.91 6.13
C ASN A 101 6.08 -17.52 5.43
N LYS A 102 6.68 -18.42 4.64
CA LYS A 102 7.92 -18.19 3.90
C LYS A 102 9.14 -17.86 4.80
N SER A 103 9.17 -18.44 6.01
CA SER A 103 10.19 -18.12 7.01
C SER A 103 11.55 -18.76 6.75
N ARG A 104 11.66 -19.77 5.87
CA ARG A 104 12.93 -20.44 5.56
C ARG A 104 13.76 -19.66 4.56
N LEU A 105 13.22 -19.32 3.41
CA LEU A 105 13.92 -18.56 2.36
C LEU A 105 13.78 -17.05 2.57
N GLY A 106 12.67 -16.63 3.14
CA GLY A 106 12.30 -15.24 3.32
C GLY A 106 11.32 -14.74 2.26
N ALA A 107 10.22 -14.12 2.69
CA ALA A 107 9.26 -13.51 1.78
C ALA A 107 9.90 -12.41 0.91
N ASN A 108 10.91 -11.70 1.42
CA ASN A 108 11.68 -10.70 0.67
C ASN A 108 12.49 -11.33 -0.48
N ALA A 109 13.12 -12.48 -0.26
CA ALA A 109 13.82 -13.24 -1.31
C ALA A 109 12.84 -13.69 -2.40
N ILE A 110 11.76 -14.34 -2.00
CA ILE A 110 10.73 -14.88 -2.90
C ILE A 110 10.05 -13.78 -3.71
N LEU A 111 9.62 -12.71 -3.06
CA LEU A 111 8.95 -11.60 -3.74
C LEU A 111 9.84 -10.89 -4.75
N GLY A 112 11.10 -10.65 -4.40
CA GLY A 112 12.05 -10.02 -5.32
C GLY A 112 12.14 -10.78 -6.65
N VAL A 113 12.27 -12.10 -6.58
CA VAL A 113 12.32 -12.96 -7.77
C VAL A 113 10.96 -13.03 -8.49
N SER A 114 9.86 -13.15 -7.77
CA SER A 114 8.50 -13.15 -8.35
C SER A 114 8.23 -11.91 -9.21
N ILE A 115 8.57 -10.71 -8.71
CA ILE A 115 8.41 -9.45 -9.45
C ILE A 115 9.42 -9.37 -10.60
N ALA A 116 10.68 -9.71 -10.37
CA ALA A 116 11.72 -9.65 -11.40
C ALA A 116 11.40 -10.56 -12.59
N ALA A 117 10.87 -11.77 -12.33
CA ALA A 117 10.42 -12.71 -13.37
C ALA A 117 9.28 -12.10 -14.21
N ALA A 118 8.26 -11.51 -13.58
CA ALA A 118 7.16 -10.84 -14.28
C ALA A 118 7.65 -9.69 -15.16
N LYS A 119 8.61 -8.90 -14.70
CA LYS A 119 9.22 -7.80 -15.47
C LYS A 119 10.05 -8.32 -16.65
N ALA A 120 10.82 -9.39 -16.43
CA ALA A 120 11.58 -10.03 -17.51
C ALA A 120 10.65 -10.59 -18.60
N ALA A 121 9.58 -11.28 -18.21
CA ALA A 121 8.58 -11.80 -19.13
C ALA A 121 7.85 -10.68 -19.88
N ALA A 122 7.49 -9.59 -19.22
CA ALA A 122 6.90 -8.42 -19.88
C ALA A 122 7.83 -7.82 -20.92
N GLN A 123 9.13 -7.68 -20.61
CA GLN A 123 10.14 -7.20 -21.55
C GLN A 123 10.30 -8.16 -22.72
N SER A 124 10.37 -9.47 -22.50
CA SER A 124 10.42 -10.50 -23.56
C SER A 124 9.18 -10.42 -24.47
N ALA A 125 8.00 -10.15 -23.90
CA ALA A 125 6.77 -9.96 -24.67
C ALA A 125 6.71 -8.59 -25.40
N GLY A 126 7.62 -7.65 -25.14
CA GLY A 126 7.58 -6.30 -25.68
C GLY A 126 6.41 -5.46 -25.14
N LEU A 127 5.93 -5.75 -23.93
CA LEU A 127 4.80 -5.08 -23.29
C LEU A 127 5.25 -4.34 -22.01
N PRO A 128 4.64 -3.18 -21.70
CA PRO A 128 4.79 -2.61 -20.38
C PRO A 128 4.17 -3.52 -19.32
N LEU A 129 4.70 -3.48 -18.08
CA LEU A 129 4.32 -4.43 -17.03
C LEU A 129 2.81 -4.43 -16.73
N TYR A 130 2.18 -3.24 -16.62
CA TYR A 130 0.74 -3.15 -16.36
C TYR A 130 -0.10 -3.85 -17.43
N ARG A 131 0.32 -3.78 -18.71
CA ARG A 131 -0.39 -4.41 -19.82
C ARG A 131 -0.10 -5.90 -19.93
N TYR A 132 1.12 -6.32 -19.60
CA TYR A 132 1.48 -7.73 -19.55
C TYR A 132 0.64 -8.47 -18.52
N ILE A 133 0.51 -7.93 -17.29
CA ILE A 133 -0.24 -8.54 -16.20
C ILE A 133 -1.75 -8.37 -16.40
N GLY A 134 -2.22 -7.16 -16.69
CA GLY A 134 -3.65 -6.83 -16.72
C GLY A 134 -4.33 -7.01 -18.07
N GLY A 135 -3.55 -7.29 -19.11
CA GLY A 135 -4.04 -7.48 -20.48
C GLY A 135 -4.61 -6.20 -21.11
N PRO A 136 -5.40 -6.34 -22.18
CA PRO A 136 -5.90 -5.19 -22.96
C PRO A 136 -6.91 -4.31 -22.17
N ASN A 137 -7.44 -4.81 -21.06
CA ASN A 137 -8.41 -4.09 -20.24
C ASN A 137 -7.79 -3.27 -19.09
N ALA A 138 -6.46 -3.30 -18.96
CA ALA A 138 -5.74 -2.50 -17.98
C ALA A 138 -5.66 -1.02 -18.44
N HIS A 139 -6.63 -0.19 -18.02
CA HIS A 139 -6.76 1.20 -18.48
C HIS A 139 -7.28 2.16 -17.40
N ILE A 140 -7.57 1.65 -16.19
CA ILE A 140 -8.11 2.47 -15.10
C ILE A 140 -6.95 3.00 -14.25
N LEU A 141 -6.76 4.32 -14.23
CA LEU A 141 -5.81 5.01 -13.37
C LEU A 141 -6.42 5.15 -11.97
N PRO A 142 -5.66 4.74 -10.91
CA PRO A 142 -6.17 4.76 -9.54
C PRO A 142 -6.25 6.18 -8.98
N VAL A 143 -7.19 6.41 -8.04
CA VAL A 143 -7.17 7.61 -7.20
C VAL A 143 -5.99 7.52 -6.24
N PRO A 144 -5.10 8.53 -6.21
CA PRO A 144 -4.00 8.58 -5.24
C PRO A 144 -4.52 8.98 -3.86
N MET A 145 -4.35 8.10 -2.89
CA MET A 145 -4.60 8.35 -1.47
C MET A 145 -3.31 8.91 -0.88
N MET A 146 -3.18 10.24 -0.87
CA MET A 146 -1.90 10.89 -0.53
C MET A 146 -1.81 11.18 0.97
N ASN A 147 -0.92 10.50 1.68
CA ASN A 147 -0.62 10.78 3.09
C ASN A 147 0.13 12.11 3.23
N ILE A 148 -0.56 13.18 3.59
CA ILE A 148 0.01 14.53 3.68
C ILE A 148 0.29 15.01 5.11
N LEU A 149 -0.27 14.31 6.12
CA LEU A 149 -0.03 14.60 7.54
C LEU A 149 0.03 13.29 8.32
N ASN A 150 1.05 13.15 9.15
CA ASN A 150 1.34 11.97 9.94
C ASN A 150 1.08 12.20 11.43
N GLY A 151 0.59 11.15 12.09
CA GLY A 151 0.55 10.99 13.54
C GLY A 151 0.99 9.59 13.95
N GLY A 152 0.50 9.08 15.08
CA GLY A 152 0.77 7.72 15.57
C GLY A 152 2.26 7.37 15.58
N ALA A 153 2.59 6.16 15.16
CA ALA A 153 3.97 5.67 15.07
C ALA A 153 4.83 6.41 14.01
N HIS A 154 4.21 7.16 13.09
CA HIS A 154 4.89 7.90 12.01
C HIS A 154 5.28 9.32 12.39
N ALA A 155 4.95 9.81 13.60
CA ALA A 155 5.26 11.16 14.05
C ALA A 155 5.45 11.25 15.58
N ASP A 156 6.30 12.16 16.02
CA ASP A 156 6.44 12.56 17.43
C ASP A 156 5.34 13.57 17.78
N SER A 157 4.07 13.14 17.72
CA SER A 157 2.90 13.99 17.97
C SER A 157 1.95 13.37 19.00
N GLY A 158 1.01 14.16 19.53
CA GLY A 158 -0.03 13.66 20.46
C GLY A 158 -1.25 13.06 19.76
N VAL A 159 -1.18 12.79 18.45
CA VAL A 159 -2.28 12.22 17.65
C VAL A 159 -2.06 10.74 17.44
N ASP A 160 -3.07 9.93 17.79
CA ASP A 160 -2.98 8.46 17.69
C ASP A 160 -3.22 7.94 16.26
N VAL A 161 -4.04 8.61 15.45
CA VAL A 161 -4.24 8.26 14.03
C VAL A 161 -2.93 8.41 13.25
N GLN A 162 -2.53 7.36 12.54
CA GLN A 162 -1.21 7.26 11.92
C GLN A 162 -1.07 8.11 10.67
N GLU A 163 -2.09 8.10 9.79
CA GLU A 163 -2.03 8.81 8.50
C GLU A 163 -3.32 9.56 8.20
N PHE A 164 -3.15 10.78 7.70
CA PHE A 164 -4.22 11.61 7.19
C PHE A 164 -4.00 11.86 5.70
N MET A 165 -4.91 11.33 4.90
CA MET A 165 -4.80 11.32 3.45
C MET A 165 -5.82 12.22 2.80
N ILE A 166 -5.45 12.80 1.65
CA ILE A 166 -6.36 13.41 0.68
C ILE A 166 -6.55 12.50 -0.51
N ALA A 167 -7.77 12.48 -1.06
CA ALA A 167 -8.14 11.77 -2.27
C ALA A 167 -8.75 12.75 -3.27
N PRO A 168 -8.08 13.10 -4.37
CA PRO A 168 -8.58 13.98 -5.42
C PRO A 168 -9.65 13.29 -6.28
N ILE A 169 -10.88 13.22 -5.77
CA ILE A 169 -11.99 12.46 -6.40
C ILE A 169 -12.69 13.23 -7.53
N GLY A 170 -12.51 14.53 -7.61
CA GLY A 170 -13.15 15.40 -8.59
C GLY A 170 -12.35 15.66 -9.86
N ALA A 171 -11.07 15.21 -9.92
CA ALA A 171 -10.22 15.35 -11.09
C ALA A 171 -10.72 14.51 -12.28
N GLU A 172 -10.47 14.96 -13.50
CA GLU A 172 -10.83 14.24 -14.73
C GLU A 172 -9.71 13.28 -15.19
N THR A 173 -8.45 13.58 -14.83
CA THR A 173 -7.26 12.80 -15.21
C THR A 173 -6.38 12.52 -14.00
N PHE A 174 -5.51 11.53 -14.10
CA PHE A 174 -4.52 11.25 -13.06
C PHE A 174 -3.52 12.41 -12.91
N SER A 175 -3.09 12.99 -14.02
CA SER A 175 -2.19 14.16 -14.01
C SER A 175 -2.80 15.35 -13.29
N GLU A 176 -4.10 15.62 -13.47
CA GLU A 176 -4.82 16.65 -12.73
C GLU A 176 -4.93 16.29 -11.24
N ALA A 177 -5.25 15.03 -10.91
CA ALA A 177 -5.30 14.57 -9.53
C ALA A 177 -3.97 14.77 -8.80
N LEU A 178 -2.84 14.51 -9.47
CA LEU A 178 -1.51 14.74 -8.90
C LEU A 178 -1.23 16.24 -8.71
N GLN A 179 -1.64 17.09 -9.65
CA GLN A 179 -1.55 18.55 -9.53
C GLN A 179 -2.33 19.04 -8.30
N VAL A 180 -3.60 18.66 -8.18
CA VAL A 180 -4.46 18.98 -7.03
C VAL A 180 -3.80 18.58 -5.71
N GLY A 181 -3.30 17.35 -5.63
CA GLY A 181 -2.62 16.84 -4.44
C GLY A 181 -1.37 17.65 -4.08
N ALA A 182 -0.54 18.00 -5.07
CA ALA A 182 0.67 18.80 -4.86
C ALA A 182 0.33 20.22 -4.39
N GLU A 183 -0.67 20.87 -4.97
CA GLU A 183 -1.10 22.23 -4.59
C GLU A 183 -1.65 22.25 -3.15
N VAL A 184 -2.46 21.26 -2.76
CA VAL A 184 -2.95 21.14 -1.38
C VAL A 184 -1.80 20.85 -0.41
N TYR A 185 -0.86 19.98 -0.78
CA TYR A 185 0.32 19.68 0.02
C TYR A 185 1.16 20.94 0.32
N HIS A 186 1.39 21.79 -0.69
CA HIS A 186 2.09 23.06 -0.51
C HIS A 186 1.29 24.07 0.31
N SER A 187 -0.04 24.12 0.15
CA SER A 187 -0.92 24.93 0.97
C SER A 187 -0.89 24.48 2.43
N LEU A 188 -0.90 23.17 2.70
CA LEU A 188 -0.77 22.61 4.04
C LEU A 188 0.55 23.01 4.71
N LYS A 189 1.67 22.98 3.96
CA LYS A 189 2.96 23.47 4.47
C LYS A 189 2.87 24.92 4.93
N SER A 190 2.19 25.78 4.16
CA SER A 190 1.98 27.17 4.53
C SER A 190 1.12 27.32 5.77
N VAL A 191 -0.01 26.59 5.85
CA VAL A 191 -0.91 26.60 7.02
C VAL A 191 -0.18 26.19 8.30
N ILE A 192 0.58 25.09 8.26
CA ILE A 192 1.37 24.57 9.38
C ILE A 192 2.40 25.64 9.83
N LYS A 193 3.11 26.25 8.87
CA LYS A 193 4.11 27.27 9.14
C LYS A 193 3.50 28.54 9.76
N ASP A 194 2.36 29.00 9.23
CA ASP A 194 1.65 30.19 9.71
C ASP A 194 1.17 30.02 11.16
N LYS A 195 0.93 28.80 11.59
CA LYS A 195 0.59 28.43 12.98
C LYS A 195 1.84 28.21 13.87
N GLY A 196 3.04 28.36 13.33
CA GLY A 196 4.29 28.16 14.07
C GLY A 196 4.63 26.69 14.38
N LEU A 197 3.98 25.75 13.68
CA LEU A 197 4.21 24.32 13.85
C LEU A 197 5.34 23.82 12.94
N SER A 198 5.89 22.62 13.25
CA SER A 198 6.96 21.99 12.49
C SER A 198 6.46 21.55 11.11
N THR A 199 7.27 21.82 10.07
CA THR A 199 7.08 21.28 8.70
C THR A 199 8.06 20.16 8.40
N GLY A 200 8.58 19.48 9.42
CA GLY A 200 9.35 18.23 9.26
C GLY A 200 8.51 17.15 8.62
N LEU A 201 9.16 16.25 7.88
CA LEU A 201 8.50 15.17 7.15
C LEU A 201 8.66 13.84 7.88
N GLY A 202 7.62 13.03 7.87
CA GLY A 202 7.67 11.61 8.23
C GLY A 202 8.25 10.75 7.11
N ASP A 203 8.33 9.44 7.36
CA ASP A 203 8.94 8.46 6.44
C ASP A 203 8.26 8.40 5.07
N GLU A 204 6.99 8.75 4.99
CA GLU A 204 6.18 8.71 3.77
C GLU A 204 5.99 10.08 3.10
N GLY A 205 6.71 11.11 3.59
CA GLY A 205 6.73 12.44 3.02
C GLY A 205 5.63 13.38 3.50
N GLY A 206 4.68 12.92 4.32
CA GLY A 206 3.68 13.75 5.00
C GLY A 206 4.31 14.61 6.09
N PHE A 207 3.70 15.76 6.40
CA PHE A 207 4.16 16.61 7.50
C PHE A 207 3.85 15.95 8.85
N ALA A 208 4.71 16.21 9.83
CA ALA A 208 4.57 15.69 11.20
C ALA A 208 4.51 16.85 12.22
N PRO A 209 3.46 17.70 12.18
CA PRO A 209 3.29 18.75 13.17
C PRO A 209 2.85 18.17 14.51
N SER A 210 3.27 18.80 15.63
CA SER A 210 2.72 18.47 16.93
C SER A 210 1.34 19.12 17.08
N VAL A 211 0.29 18.29 17.01
CA VAL A 211 -1.10 18.68 17.23
C VAL A 211 -1.74 17.75 18.27
N ASP A 212 -2.83 18.21 18.91
CA ASP A 212 -3.33 17.59 20.15
C ASP A 212 -4.46 16.58 19.92
N SER A 213 -5.01 16.46 18.69
CA SER A 213 -6.11 15.56 18.38
C SER A 213 -6.25 15.26 16.90
N THR A 214 -6.93 14.17 16.57
CA THR A 214 -7.36 13.81 15.20
C THR A 214 -8.12 14.95 14.53
N LYS A 215 -9.01 15.59 15.27
CA LYS A 215 -9.80 16.70 14.75
C LYS A 215 -8.94 17.92 14.41
N ALA A 216 -7.96 18.27 15.25
CA ALA A 216 -7.02 19.35 14.97
C ALA A 216 -6.18 19.08 13.71
N ALA A 217 -5.78 17.83 13.48
CA ALA A 217 -5.08 17.41 12.27
C ALA A 217 -5.97 17.54 11.02
N LEU A 218 -7.22 17.09 11.09
CA LEU A 218 -8.20 17.23 10.00
C LEU A 218 -8.50 18.69 9.68
N ASP A 219 -8.64 19.54 10.70
CA ASP A 219 -8.91 20.99 10.53
C ASP A 219 -7.77 21.71 9.80
N LEU A 220 -6.49 21.30 10.02
CA LEU A 220 -5.35 21.81 9.25
C LEU A 220 -5.47 21.47 7.76
N ILE A 221 -5.90 20.25 7.46
CA ILE A 221 -6.08 19.80 6.06
C ILE A 221 -7.27 20.53 5.42
N VAL A 222 -8.39 20.69 6.13
CA VAL A 222 -9.55 21.45 5.66
C VAL A 222 -9.13 22.88 5.29
N GLU A 223 -8.42 23.58 6.18
CA GLU A 223 -7.89 24.92 5.93
C GLU A 223 -6.96 24.95 4.70
N ALA A 224 -6.14 23.92 4.51
CA ALA A 224 -5.24 23.83 3.37
C ALA A 224 -5.99 23.62 2.05
N VAL A 225 -7.03 22.79 2.03
CA VAL A 225 -7.91 22.58 0.87
C VAL A 225 -8.63 23.87 0.49
N GLU A 226 -9.22 24.57 1.46
CA GLU A 226 -9.88 25.86 1.23
C GLU A 226 -8.92 26.93 0.70
N LYS A 227 -7.72 27.01 1.30
CA LYS A 227 -6.66 27.95 0.90
C LYS A 227 -6.15 27.69 -0.53
N SER A 228 -6.18 26.44 -1.00
CA SER A 228 -5.82 26.08 -2.37
C SER A 228 -6.94 26.30 -3.40
N GLY A 229 -8.14 26.65 -2.95
CA GLY A 229 -9.29 26.98 -3.80
C GLY A 229 -10.11 25.77 -4.25
N TYR A 230 -9.80 24.57 -3.74
CA TYR A 230 -10.57 23.37 -4.00
C TYR A 230 -11.72 23.19 -3.01
N LYS A 231 -12.73 22.43 -3.41
CA LYS A 231 -13.92 22.16 -2.60
C LYS A 231 -13.82 20.80 -1.92
N LEU A 232 -13.83 20.84 -0.60
CA LEU A 232 -13.89 19.64 0.21
C LEU A 232 -15.21 18.88 0.00
N GLY A 233 -15.13 17.56 -0.26
CA GLY A 233 -16.27 16.71 -0.58
C GLY A 233 -16.65 16.66 -2.07
N GLU A 234 -16.27 17.68 -2.86
CA GLU A 234 -16.51 17.70 -4.32
C GLU A 234 -15.21 17.34 -5.08
N ASP A 235 -14.16 18.13 -4.92
CA ASP A 235 -12.89 17.94 -5.60
C ASP A 235 -11.99 16.97 -4.83
N ILE A 236 -11.99 17.09 -3.50
CA ILE A 236 -11.13 16.34 -2.59
C ILE A 236 -11.96 15.72 -1.48
N ALA A 237 -11.74 14.45 -1.22
CA ALA A 237 -12.20 13.76 -0.02
C ALA A 237 -11.02 13.43 0.91
N LEU A 238 -11.33 13.05 2.14
CA LEU A 238 -10.35 12.68 3.15
C LEU A 238 -10.35 11.17 3.38
N ALA A 239 -9.21 10.66 3.82
CA ALA A 239 -9.10 9.28 4.28
C ALA A 239 -8.14 9.18 5.46
N LEU A 240 -8.34 8.15 6.27
CA LEU A 240 -7.54 7.89 7.48
C LEU A 240 -6.93 6.49 7.40
N ASP A 241 -5.71 6.37 7.91
CA ASP A 241 -5.16 5.12 8.39
C ASP A 241 -4.97 5.26 9.90
N VAL A 242 -5.72 4.47 10.66
CA VAL A 242 -5.73 4.59 12.12
C VAL A 242 -4.67 3.72 12.77
N ALA A 243 -4.37 2.56 12.17
CA ALA A 243 -3.42 1.57 12.69
C ALA A 243 -3.71 1.23 14.18
N SER A 244 -4.96 0.92 14.50
CA SER A 244 -5.47 0.85 15.88
C SER A 244 -4.82 -0.23 16.74
N SER A 245 -4.18 -1.24 16.14
CA SER A 245 -3.42 -2.26 16.89
C SER A 245 -2.27 -1.64 17.70
N GLU A 246 -1.71 -0.50 17.27
CA GLU A 246 -0.62 0.20 17.97
C GLU A 246 -1.05 0.71 19.37
N PHE A 247 -2.31 1.07 19.55
CA PHE A 247 -2.85 1.56 20.82
C PHE A 247 -3.91 0.64 21.46
N TYR A 248 -4.07 -0.59 20.93
CA TYR A 248 -4.91 -1.62 21.55
C TYR A 248 -4.13 -2.40 22.61
N LYS A 249 -4.62 -2.38 23.86
CA LYS A 249 -4.00 -3.09 24.99
C LYS A 249 -5.07 -3.59 25.95
N GLU A 250 -4.90 -4.82 26.43
CA GLU A 250 -5.76 -5.43 27.45
C GLU A 250 -7.27 -5.36 27.14
N GLY A 251 -7.64 -5.47 25.85
CA GLY A 251 -9.03 -5.44 25.40
C GLY A 251 -9.64 -4.03 25.30
N LYS A 252 -8.81 -2.98 25.29
CA LYS A 252 -9.21 -1.58 25.19
C LYS A 252 -8.36 -0.82 24.17
N TYR A 253 -8.97 0.16 23.55
CA TYR A 253 -8.32 1.13 22.68
C TYR A 253 -7.96 2.37 23.51
N HIS A 254 -6.67 2.66 23.64
CA HIS A 254 -6.16 3.85 24.34
C HIS A 254 -6.04 5.00 23.34
N PHE A 255 -7.15 5.68 23.10
CA PHE A 255 -7.28 6.69 22.06
C PHE A 255 -7.53 8.08 22.64
N GLU A 256 -6.74 9.07 22.24
CA GLU A 256 -6.80 10.49 22.66
C GLU A 256 -6.90 10.66 24.19
N GLY A 257 -6.10 9.86 24.92
CA GLY A 257 -6.02 9.91 26.36
C GLY A 257 -7.19 9.23 27.11
N GLY A 258 -8.12 8.62 26.39
CA GLY A 258 -9.22 7.80 26.91
C GLY A 258 -9.01 6.30 26.71
N GLU A 259 -9.81 5.49 27.42
CA GLU A 259 -9.92 4.05 27.19
C GLU A 259 -11.30 3.76 26.58
N HIS A 260 -11.31 3.09 25.43
CA HIS A 260 -12.52 2.85 24.66
C HIS A 260 -12.74 1.37 24.36
N THR A 261 -13.99 0.96 24.26
CA THR A 261 -14.39 -0.31 23.65
C THR A 261 -14.49 -0.17 22.12
N ALA A 262 -14.64 -1.27 21.40
CA ALA A 262 -14.87 -1.23 19.94
C ALA A 262 -16.14 -0.45 19.57
N GLU A 263 -17.21 -0.57 20.37
CA GLU A 263 -18.45 0.16 20.16
C GLU A 263 -18.29 1.67 20.40
N GLU A 264 -17.43 2.07 21.34
CA GLU A 264 -17.12 3.49 21.60
C GLU A 264 -16.24 4.05 20.46
N MET A 265 -15.24 3.30 19.98
CA MET A 265 -14.47 3.67 18.78
C MET A 265 -15.37 3.78 17.54
N THR A 266 -16.32 2.88 17.36
CA THR A 266 -17.32 2.96 16.27
C THR A 266 -18.08 4.29 16.29
N LYS A 267 -18.45 4.80 17.45
CA LYS A 267 -19.12 6.11 17.60
C LYS A 267 -18.18 7.27 17.23
N VAL A 268 -16.91 7.19 17.64
CA VAL A 268 -15.90 8.20 17.25
C VAL A 268 -15.81 8.29 15.73
N TYR A 269 -15.71 7.16 15.03
CA TYR A 269 -15.63 7.15 13.56
C TYR A 269 -16.94 7.64 12.91
N ALA A 270 -18.09 7.26 13.43
CA ALA A 270 -19.39 7.74 12.95
C ALA A 270 -19.48 9.27 13.03
N GLU A 271 -19.06 9.87 14.16
CA GLU A 271 -19.01 11.32 14.33
C GLU A 271 -18.03 12.02 13.35
N LEU A 272 -16.85 11.43 13.12
CA LEU A 272 -15.88 11.98 12.16
C LEU A 272 -16.43 11.94 10.73
N ILE A 273 -17.08 10.85 10.33
CA ILE A 273 -17.71 10.70 9.00
C ILE A 273 -18.85 11.74 8.80
N GLU A 274 -19.58 12.08 9.86
CA GLU A 274 -20.63 13.11 9.78
C GLU A 274 -20.05 14.52 9.61
N GLN A 275 -18.93 14.81 10.28
CA GLN A 275 -18.31 16.13 10.30
C GLN A 275 -17.43 16.40 9.08
N TYR A 276 -16.74 15.38 8.55
CA TYR A 276 -15.79 15.49 7.45
C TYR A 276 -16.17 14.56 6.29
N PRO A 277 -15.84 14.92 5.03
CA PRO A 277 -16.07 14.05 3.88
C PRO A 277 -15.01 12.93 3.80
N ILE A 278 -15.06 12.01 4.76
CA ILE A 278 -14.18 10.85 4.83
C ILE A 278 -14.73 9.75 3.92
N VAL A 279 -13.94 9.28 2.97
CA VAL A 279 -14.29 8.22 2.02
C VAL A 279 -13.78 6.84 2.45
N SER A 280 -12.73 6.81 3.29
CA SER A 280 -12.05 5.57 3.66
C SER A 280 -11.42 5.68 5.05
N ILE A 281 -11.54 4.60 5.83
CA ILE A 281 -10.84 4.42 7.12
C ILE A 281 -10.18 3.04 7.08
N GLU A 282 -8.87 3.03 7.24
CA GLU A 282 -8.02 1.85 7.27
C GLU A 282 -7.71 1.46 8.72
N ASP A 283 -7.78 0.18 9.01
CA ASP A 283 -7.52 -0.45 10.31
C ASP A 283 -8.05 0.34 11.52
N PRO A 284 -9.38 0.61 11.52
CA PRO A 284 -10.03 1.34 12.62
C PRO A 284 -10.04 0.58 13.96
N LEU A 285 -9.80 -0.72 13.95
CA LEU A 285 -9.78 -1.60 15.11
C LEU A 285 -8.59 -2.56 15.06
N ASP A 286 -8.33 -3.29 16.14
CA ASP A 286 -7.26 -4.28 16.25
C ASP A 286 -7.40 -5.40 15.23
N GLU A 287 -6.28 -5.90 14.71
CA GLU A 287 -6.20 -6.91 13.62
C GLU A 287 -6.88 -8.25 13.92
N ASP A 288 -7.23 -8.52 15.16
CA ASP A 288 -7.96 -9.71 15.58
C ASP A 288 -9.33 -9.42 16.25
N ASP A 289 -9.76 -8.15 16.29
CA ASP A 289 -11.09 -7.76 16.81
C ASP A 289 -12.21 -7.90 15.75
N TRP A 290 -12.40 -9.10 15.25
CA TRP A 290 -13.39 -9.42 14.20
C TRP A 290 -14.83 -9.02 14.56
N ALA A 291 -15.22 -9.17 15.85
CA ALA A 291 -16.54 -8.78 16.33
C ALA A 291 -16.73 -7.26 16.32
N GLY A 292 -15.69 -6.51 16.70
CA GLY A 292 -15.67 -5.06 16.60
C GLY A 292 -15.83 -4.59 15.14
N TYR A 293 -15.07 -5.17 14.21
CA TYR A 293 -15.20 -4.86 12.77
C TYR A 293 -16.61 -5.14 12.23
N THR A 294 -17.22 -6.26 12.61
CA THR A 294 -18.60 -6.58 12.20
C THR A 294 -19.60 -5.52 12.72
N THR A 295 -19.42 -5.05 13.94
CA THR A 295 -20.24 -3.97 14.55
C THR A 295 -20.02 -2.65 13.80
N LEU A 296 -18.76 -2.29 13.52
CA LEU A 296 -18.42 -1.08 12.79
C LEU A 296 -19.01 -1.07 11.37
N ILE A 297 -18.87 -2.17 10.64
CA ILE A 297 -19.45 -2.30 9.28
C ILE A 297 -20.98 -2.16 9.29
N ALA A 298 -21.65 -2.70 10.29
CA ALA A 298 -23.11 -2.57 10.41
C ALA A 298 -23.55 -1.12 10.63
N GLU A 299 -22.71 -0.28 11.27
CA GLU A 299 -23.04 1.13 11.58
C GLU A 299 -22.67 2.10 10.46
N VAL A 300 -21.50 1.92 9.83
CA VAL A 300 -20.95 2.91 8.90
C VAL A 300 -20.59 2.37 7.51
N GLY A 301 -20.65 1.06 7.31
CA GLY A 301 -20.13 0.42 6.09
C GLY A 301 -20.90 0.72 4.81
N ASP A 302 -22.10 1.29 4.88
CA ASP A 302 -22.88 1.79 3.76
C ASP A 302 -22.51 3.24 3.34
N LYS A 303 -21.76 3.96 4.19
CA LYS A 303 -21.39 5.37 4.01
C LYS A 303 -19.92 5.55 3.65
N VAL A 304 -19.05 4.64 4.13
CA VAL A 304 -17.60 4.76 4.06
C VAL A 304 -16.94 3.43 3.72
N GLN A 305 -15.78 3.49 3.10
CA GLN A 305 -14.90 2.34 2.90
C GLN A 305 -14.18 2.00 4.20
N ILE A 306 -14.27 0.76 4.66
CA ILE A 306 -13.47 0.21 5.76
C ILE A 306 -12.46 -0.75 5.16
N VAL A 307 -11.20 -0.39 5.29
CA VAL A 307 -10.07 -1.12 4.69
C VAL A 307 -9.42 -1.99 5.76
N GLY A 308 -9.20 -3.26 5.46
CA GLY A 308 -8.35 -4.13 6.26
C GLY A 308 -6.94 -4.17 5.69
N ASP A 309 -5.97 -3.69 6.47
CA ASP A 309 -4.54 -3.83 6.26
C ASP A 309 -4.03 -5.02 7.09
N ASP A 310 -3.70 -4.83 8.34
CA ASP A 310 -3.24 -5.89 9.24
C ASP A 310 -4.35 -6.94 9.49
N LEU A 311 -5.62 -6.53 9.45
CA LEU A 311 -6.77 -7.44 9.51
C LEU A 311 -6.66 -8.56 8.46
N PHE A 312 -6.23 -8.27 7.25
CA PHE A 312 -6.17 -9.22 6.14
C PHE A 312 -4.76 -9.63 5.74
N ALA A 313 -3.75 -8.80 5.96
CA ALA A 313 -2.36 -9.03 5.59
C ALA A 313 -2.20 -9.51 4.12
N THR A 314 -3.02 -8.99 3.20
CA THR A 314 -3.11 -9.43 1.78
C THR A 314 -3.31 -10.95 1.62
N ASN A 315 -3.78 -11.64 2.66
CA ASN A 315 -3.91 -13.09 2.72
C ASN A 315 -5.32 -13.54 2.30
N PRO A 316 -5.48 -14.35 1.23
CA PRO A 316 -6.79 -14.81 0.77
C PRO A 316 -7.62 -15.54 1.83
N THR A 317 -6.97 -16.29 2.75
CA THR A 317 -7.68 -17.02 3.83
C THR A 317 -8.28 -16.06 4.85
N ARG A 318 -7.52 -15.04 5.28
CA ARG A 318 -8.03 -14.01 6.20
C ARG A 318 -9.10 -13.14 5.52
N LEU A 319 -8.88 -12.79 4.25
CA LEU A 319 -9.86 -12.05 3.45
C LEU A 319 -11.17 -12.84 3.31
N GLN A 320 -11.12 -14.15 3.04
CA GLN A 320 -12.32 -14.99 2.96
C GLN A 320 -13.10 -14.97 4.29
N ARG A 321 -12.41 -15.05 5.42
CA ARG A 321 -13.05 -14.88 6.73
C ARG A 321 -13.74 -13.51 6.87
N GLY A 322 -13.08 -12.44 6.48
CA GLY A 322 -13.66 -11.09 6.52
C GLY A 322 -14.89 -10.91 5.63
N ILE A 323 -14.91 -11.59 4.48
CA ILE A 323 -16.06 -11.65 3.58
C ILE A 323 -17.22 -12.39 4.25
N ASP A 324 -16.97 -13.57 4.80
CA ASP A 324 -17.98 -14.43 5.43
C ASP A 324 -18.58 -13.78 6.68
N GLU A 325 -17.75 -13.15 7.51
CA GLU A 325 -18.16 -12.44 8.73
C GLU A 325 -18.62 -10.99 8.49
N LYS A 326 -18.46 -10.47 7.25
CA LYS A 326 -18.75 -9.05 6.90
C LYS A 326 -17.98 -8.07 7.79
N ALA A 327 -16.69 -8.31 7.96
CA ALA A 327 -15.85 -7.52 8.86
C ALA A 327 -15.30 -6.22 8.23
N ALA A 328 -15.19 -6.16 6.91
CA ALA A 328 -14.71 -4.98 6.17
C ALA A 328 -15.38 -4.92 4.78
N ASN A 329 -15.03 -3.94 3.96
CA ASN A 329 -15.54 -3.82 2.59
C ASN A 329 -14.48 -3.40 1.56
N ALA A 330 -13.21 -3.34 1.99
CA ALA A 330 -12.06 -3.12 1.12
C ALA A 330 -10.80 -3.82 1.67
N LEU A 331 -9.89 -4.15 0.77
CA LEU A 331 -8.61 -4.79 1.02
C LEU A 331 -7.47 -3.81 0.72
N LEU A 332 -6.56 -3.61 1.66
CA LEU A 332 -5.24 -3.03 1.35
C LEU A 332 -4.37 -4.12 0.75
N VAL A 333 -3.67 -3.81 -0.34
CA VAL A 333 -2.85 -4.75 -1.08
C VAL A 333 -1.38 -4.38 -0.95
N LYS A 334 -0.65 -5.12 -0.14
CA LYS A 334 0.80 -5.00 0.06
C LYS A 334 1.48 -6.29 -0.40
N VAL A 335 2.15 -6.24 -1.54
CA VAL A 335 2.75 -7.44 -2.17
C VAL A 335 3.70 -8.21 -1.24
N ASN A 336 4.40 -7.52 -0.35
CA ASN A 336 5.33 -8.17 0.56
C ASN A 336 4.68 -8.79 1.82
N GLN A 337 3.41 -8.47 2.12
CA GLN A 337 2.67 -9.12 3.21
C GLN A 337 2.36 -10.58 2.91
N ILE A 338 2.22 -10.93 1.63
CA ILE A 338 1.97 -12.30 1.18
C ILE A 338 3.18 -12.93 0.50
N GLY A 339 3.98 -12.15 -0.25
CA GLY A 339 5.31 -12.52 -0.74
C GLY A 339 5.39 -13.12 -2.13
N THR A 340 4.30 -13.19 -2.90
CA THR A 340 4.30 -13.50 -4.35
C THR A 340 3.27 -12.69 -5.12
N LEU A 341 3.48 -12.51 -6.41
CA LEU A 341 2.48 -11.90 -7.29
C LEU A 341 1.25 -12.79 -7.45
N SER A 342 1.41 -14.11 -7.58
CA SER A 342 0.29 -15.03 -7.74
C SER A 342 -0.69 -15.00 -6.58
N GLU A 343 -0.19 -15.03 -5.34
CA GLU A 343 -1.05 -14.92 -4.15
C GLU A 343 -1.67 -13.52 -4.02
N THR A 344 -0.94 -12.47 -4.42
CA THR A 344 -1.48 -11.11 -4.49
C THR A 344 -2.64 -11.03 -5.48
N PHE A 345 -2.51 -11.63 -6.65
CA PHE A 345 -3.59 -11.70 -7.65
C PHE A 345 -4.80 -12.45 -7.12
N ASP A 346 -4.59 -13.56 -6.42
CA ASP A 346 -5.67 -14.34 -5.81
C ASP A 346 -6.43 -13.54 -4.75
N ALA A 347 -5.73 -12.76 -3.92
CA ALA A 347 -6.36 -11.89 -2.93
C ALA A 347 -7.19 -10.77 -3.59
N VAL A 348 -6.66 -10.10 -4.62
CA VAL A 348 -7.38 -9.03 -5.35
C VAL A 348 -8.60 -9.59 -6.09
N ASP A 349 -8.47 -10.72 -6.78
CA ASP A 349 -9.57 -11.37 -7.49
C ASP A 349 -10.68 -11.80 -6.52
N LEU A 350 -10.32 -12.39 -5.37
CA LEU A 350 -11.25 -12.75 -4.31
C LEU A 350 -12.00 -11.50 -3.79
N ALA A 351 -11.30 -10.40 -3.54
CA ALA A 351 -11.89 -9.14 -3.11
C ALA A 351 -12.92 -8.63 -4.13
N HIS A 352 -12.52 -8.52 -5.40
CA HIS A 352 -13.37 -7.98 -6.47
C HIS A 352 -14.63 -8.84 -6.70
N ARG A 353 -14.50 -10.17 -6.71
CA ARG A 353 -15.63 -11.10 -6.86
C ARG A 353 -16.66 -11.00 -5.74
N ASN A 354 -16.27 -10.51 -4.58
CA ASN A 354 -17.14 -10.33 -3.42
C ASN A 354 -17.54 -8.87 -3.17
N GLY A 355 -17.31 -7.97 -4.14
CA GLY A 355 -17.74 -6.57 -4.07
C GLY A 355 -16.90 -5.70 -3.13
N PHE A 356 -15.75 -6.18 -2.70
CA PHE A 356 -14.74 -5.38 -2.00
C PHE A 356 -14.03 -4.48 -2.98
N ARG A 357 -13.62 -3.30 -2.51
CA ARG A 357 -12.64 -2.46 -3.20
C ARG A 357 -11.23 -2.88 -2.81
N THR A 358 -10.26 -2.51 -3.64
CA THR A 358 -8.85 -2.75 -3.37
C THR A 358 -8.06 -1.46 -3.47
N MET A 359 -7.08 -1.30 -2.60
CA MET A 359 -6.17 -0.16 -2.57
C MET A 359 -4.74 -0.71 -2.60
N MET A 360 -4.05 -0.52 -3.73
CA MET A 360 -2.64 -0.90 -3.85
C MET A 360 -1.80 -0.01 -2.95
N SER A 361 -0.86 -0.59 -2.20
CA SER A 361 -0.13 0.16 -1.16
C SER A 361 1.38 -0.05 -1.22
N HIS A 362 2.11 1.02 -0.89
CA HIS A 362 3.52 1.00 -0.55
C HIS A 362 3.76 0.46 0.86
N ARG A 363 5.03 0.52 1.29
CA ARG A 363 5.42 0.36 2.70
C ARG A 363 6.18 1.61 3.17
N SER A 364 6.39 1.71 4.50
CA SER A 364 7.18 2.80 5.08
C SER A 364 8.64 2.81 4.60
N GLY A 365 9.26 1.65 4.42
CA GLY A 365 10.55 1.47 3.74
C GLY A 365 10.35 1.10 2.28
N GLU A 366 10.64 2.03 1.38
CA GLU A 366 10.50 1.87 -0.07
C GLU A 366 11.85 1.95 -0.80
N THR A 367 11.85 1.52 -2.06
CA THR A 367 12.92 1.69 -3.03
C THR A 367 12.43 2.55 -4.19
N GLU A 368 13.27 2.77 -5.21
CA GLU A 368 12.85 3.44 -6.46
C GLU A 368 11.95 2.56 -7.33
N ASP A 369 11.73 1.31 -6.96
CA ASP A 369 10.87 0.38 -7.70
C ASP A 369 9.44 0.91 -7.83
N THR A 370 8.87 0.84 -9.04
CA THR A 370 7.55 1.39 -9.37
C THR A 370 6.49 0.33 -9.62
N THR A 371 6.77 -0.94 -9.34
CA THR A 371 5.89 -2.08 -9.65
C THR A 371 4.47 -1.88 -9.14
N ILE A 372 4.27 -1.33 -7.94
CA ILE A 372 2.93 -1.14 -7.39
C ILE A 372 2.08 -0.15 -8.21
N ALA A 373 2.69 0.79 -8.93
CA ALA A 373 1.97 1.66 -9.86
C ALA A 373 1.42 0.86 -11.05
N ASP A 374 2.25 0.02 -11.65
CA ASP A 374 1.83 -0.88 -12.74
C ASP A 374 0.76 -1.88 -12.25
N LEU A 375 0.93 -2.45 -11.06
CA LEU A 375 -0.03 -3.39 -10.46
C LEU A 375 -1.38 -2.74 -10.17
N ALA A 376 -1.40 -1.49 -9.70
CA ALA A 376 -2.66 -0.78 -9.43
C ALA A 376 -3.53 -0.66 -10.69
N VAL A 377 -2.90 -0.40 -11.84
CA VAL A 377 -3.58 -0.33 -13.15
C VAL A 377 -3.89 -1.73 -13.69
N ALA A 378 -2.92 -2.65 -13.63
CA ALA A 378 -3.07 -4.02 -14.12
C ALA A 378 -4.24 -4.76 -13.47
N LEU A 379 -4.40 -4.61 -12.17
CA LEU A 379 -5.41 -5.30 -11.38
C LEU A 379 -6.72 -4.48 -11.23
N GLY A 380 -6.78 -3.28 -11.79
CA GLY A 380 -7.96 -2.43 -11.72
C GLY A 380 -8.34 -2.05 -10.29
N CYS A 381 -7.35 -1.81 -9.42
CA CYS A 381 -7.58 -1.50 -8.00
C CYS A 381 -8.44 -0.24 -7.80
N GLY A 382 -8.29 0.74 -8.69
CA GLY A 382 -9.00 2.02 -8.63
C GLY A 382 -8.49 2.98 -7.55
N GLN A 383 -7.62 2.52 -6.65
CA GLN A 383 -7.02 3.29 -5.57
C GLN A 383 -5.56 2.89 -5.38
N ILE A 384 -4.69 3.85 -5.03
CA ILE A 384 -3.29 3.61 -4.66
C ILE A 384 -2.90 4.48 -3.45
N LYS A 385 -2.31 3.86 -2.44
CA LYS A 385 -1.73 4.51 -1.26
C LYS A 385 -0.21 4.44 -1.37
N THR A 386 0.45 5.55 -1.72
CA THR A 386 1.90 5.55 -1.94
C THR A 386 2.59 6.80 -1.40
N GLY A 387 2.06 7.35 -0.29
CA GLY A 387 2.64 8.46 0.45
C GLY A 387 2.27 9.84 -0.09
N ALA A 388 2.96 10.86 0.38
CA ALA A 388 2.80 12.24 -0.06
C ALA A 388 3.41 12.46 -1.46
N PRO A 389 3.05 13.58 -2.15
CA PRO A 389 3.73 13.99 -3.38
C PRO A 389 5.12 14.62 -3.07
N ALA A 390 5.90 13.94 -2.25
CA ALA A 390 7.23 14.32 -1.78
C ALA A 390 8.03 13.05 -1.48
N ARG A 391 9.38 13.16 -1.48
CA ARG A 391 10.35 12.06 -1.40
C ARG A 391 10.37 11.20 -2.66
N SER A 392 11.57 10.96 -3.20
CA SER A 392 11.77 10.38 -4.54
C SER A 392 11.13 9.01 -4.71
N GLU A 393 11.22 8.17 -3.68
CA GLU A 393 10.67 6.81 -3.69
C GLU A 393 9.13 6.78 -3.74
N ARG A 394 8.46 7.83 -3.26
CA ARG A 394 7.00 8.01 -3.39
C ARG A 394 6.65 8.58 -4.75
N VAL A 395 7.30 9.68 -5.11
CA VAL A 395 7.08 10.40 -6.38
C VAL A 395 7.36 9.51 -7.59
N ALA A 396 8.30 8.55 -7.50
CA ALA A 396 8.58 7.60 -8.56
C ALA A 396 7.32 6.83 -9.00
N LYS A 397 6.46 6.40 -8.05
CA LYS A 397 5.21 5.68 -8.32
C LYS A 397 4.20 6.60 -9.02
N TYR A 398 4.05 7.85 -8.55
CA TYR A 398 3.19 8.84 -9.20
C TYR A 398 3.65 9.16 -10.62
N ASN A 399 4.95 9.35 -10.83
CA ASN A 399 5.53 9.58 -12.16
C ASN A 399 5.31 8.39 -13.10
N GLN A 400 5.34 7.16 -12.58
CA GLN A 400 5.04 5.96 -13.37
C GLN A 400 3.56 5.96 -13.81
N LEU A 401 2.63 6.33 -12.95
CA LEU A 401 1.21 6.45 -13.30
C LEU A 401 0.96 7.52 -14.38
N ILE A 402 1.70 8.64 -14.35
CA ILE A 402 1.65 9.64 -15.45
C ILE A 402 2.12 9.02 -16.76
N ARG A 403 3.21 8.23 -16.75
CA ARG A 403 3.70 7.56 -17.97
C ARG A 403 2.66 6.57 -18.52
N ILE A 404 2.02 5.79 -17.63
CA ILE A 404 0.95 4.87 -18.00
C ILE A 404 -0.24 5.64 -18.60
N GLU A 405 -0.65 6.75 -17.99
CA GLU A 405 -1.72 7.61 -18.50
C GLU A 405 -1.40 8.10 -19.91
N GLN A 406 -0.17 8.57 -20.15
CA GLN A 406 0.29 9.01 -21.47
C GLN A 406 0.33 7.88 -22.50
N GLU A 407 0.75 6.68 -22.13
CA GLU A 407 0.75 5.51 -23.03
C GLU A 407 -0.68 5.08 -23.41
N LEU A 408 -1.61 5.17 -22.48
CA LEU A 408 -3.02 4.83 -22.71
C LEU A 408 -3.74 5.91 -23.54
N ALA A 409 -3.28 7.15 -23.50
CA ALA A 409 -3.85 8.30 -24.21
C ALA A 409 -5.38 8.39 -23.97
N ASP A 410 -6.19 8.45 -25.05
CA ASP A 410 -7.66 8.57 -24.97
C ASP A 410 -8.35 7.33 -24.33
N ALA A 411 -7.63 6.22 -24.14
CA ALA A 411 -8.15 5.04 -23.48
C ALA A 411 -7.99 5.11 -21.94
N ALA A 412 -7.20 6.04 -21.42
CA ALA A 412 -7.02 6.21 -20.00
C ALA A 412 -8.32 6.65 -19.33
N VAL A 413 -8.69 6.01 -18.23
CA VAL A 413 -9.85 6.36 -17.42
C VAL A 413 -9.40 6.59 -15.99
N TYR A 414 -9.53 7.80 -15.49
CA TYR A 414 -9.29 8.09 -14.08
C TYR A 414 -10.48 7.60 -13.24
N ALA A 415 -10.22 6.82 -12.21
CA ALA A 415 -11.28 6.22 -11.38
C ALA A 415 -12.13 7.26 -10.64
N GLY A 416 -11.52 8.34 -10.16
CA GLY A 416 -12.21 9.45 -9.52
C GLY A 416 -13.19 9.00 -8.45
N ARG A 417 -14.35 9.65 -8.39
CA ARG A 417 -15.41 9.34 -7.43
C ARG A 417 -15.91 7.89 -7.52
N SER A 418 -15.82 7.24 -8.68
CA SER A 418 -16.28 5.85 -8.87
C SER A 418 -15.48 4.83 -8.06
N ALA A 419 -14.28 5.19 -7.61
CA ALA A 419 -13.48 4.37 -6.71
C ALA A 419 -14.15 4.19 -5.33
N PHE A 420 -15.02 5.11 -4.94
CA PHE A 420 -15.68 5.15 -3.63
C PHE A 420 -17.21 5.10 -3.75
N PRO A 421 -17.80 3.97 -4.16
CA PRO A 421 -19.25 3.89 -4.47
C PRO A 421 -20.16 4.09 -3.24
N ARG A 422 -19.62 4.01 -2.02
CA ARG A 422 -20.35 4.23 -0.77
C ARG A 422 -20.41 5.70 -0.37
N PHE A 423 -19.52 6.52 -0.90
CA PHE A 423 -19.46 7.94 -0.60
C PHE A 423 -20.52 8.71 -1.41
N GLN A 424 -21.54 9.24 -0.73
CA GLN A 424 -22.70 9.90 -1.34
C GLN A 424 -22.80 11.40 -1.04
N LYS A 425 -21.77 12.01 -0.42
CA LYS A 425 -21.75 13.45 -0.09
C LYS A 425 -21.39 14.30 -1.28
#